data_8348b4d6d4dfcd7a1bcd5a16a4722801
#
_entry.id   8348b4d6d4dfcd7a1bcd5a16a4722801
#
_cell.length_a   1.000
_cell.length_b   1.000
_cell.length_c   1.000
_cell.angle_alpha   90.00
_cell.angle_beta   90.00
_cell.angle_gamma   90.00
#
_symmetry.space_group_name_H-M   'P 1'
#
loop_
_entity.id
_entity.type
_entity.pdbx_description
1 polymer ?
#
loop_
_entity_poly.entity_id
_entity_poly.type
_entity_poly.pdbx_seq_one_letter_code
_entity_poly.pdbx_strand_id
1 'polypeptide(L)'
;MKTLIIVDYQYDFYHPQGGLYVAGGETLEDKIAAIMPQYDHIIFTLDWHPTTHCSFASNGGPWPEHCVQYSCGAGISKVLLKAAAGSGATVTFYQKGFRPEEEEYGAFAELLHPEQQRHTDGQEPRALFAASHEIAVCGLAGGFCVNQTIENLIHAGYHDRIVLLRDCTGLICTPAEFQQFLADSHVAVR
;
A
#
# COMPACT_ATOMS: atom_id res chain seq x y z
N MET A 1 13.07 -14.04 7.15
CA MET A 1 13.06 -12.75 6.45
C MET A 1 11.90 -11.93 6.96
N LYS A 2 12.10 -10.63 7.17
CA LYS A 2 11.04 -9.66 7.50
C LYS A 2 10.74 -8.82 6.27
N THR A 3 9.47 -8.71 5.92
CA THR A 3 9.00 -7.89 4.80
C THR A 3 8.21 -6.69 5.31
N LEU A 4 8.51 -5.51 4.78
CA LEU A 4 7.74 -4.28 5.01
C LEU A 4 6.96 -3.93 3.74
N ILE A 5 5.66 -3.81 3.85
CA ILE A 5 4.78 -3.31 2.79
C ILE A 5 4.42 -1.87 3.13
N ILE A 6 4.77 -0.95 2.25
CA ILE A 6 4.42 0.46 2.34
C ILE A 6 3.33 0.71 1.31
N VAL A 7 2.09 0.80 1.80
CA VAL A 7 0.92 0.92 0.95
C VAL A 7 0.79 2.35 0.46
N ASP A 8 0.83 2.52 -0.85
CA ASP A 8 0.46 3.72 -1.63
C ASP A 8 0.96 5.06 -1.05
N TYR A 9 2.21 5.10 -0.57
CA TYR A 9 2.79 6.34 -0.05
C TYR A 9 3.27 7.25 -1.19
N GLN A 10 2.29 7.69 -2.00
CA GLN A 10 2.45 8.49 -3.20
C GLN A 10 2.06 9.95 -2.95
N TYR A 11 2.56 10.88 -3.76
CA TYR A 11 2.38 12.31 -3.59
C TYR A 11 0.90 12.72 -3.42
N ASP A 12 0.01 12.15 -4.23
CA ASP A 12 -1.42 12.49 -4.17
C ASP A 12 -2.08 12.10 -2.84
N PHE A 13 -1.51 11.16 -2.10
CA PHE A 13 -2.04 10.73 -0.81
C PHE A 13 -1.32 11.39 0.37
N TYR A 14 0.02 11.50 0.34
CA TYR A 14 0.74 12.00 1.52
C TYR A 14 0.91 13.51 1.55
N HIS A 15 0.88 14.20 0.40
CA HIS A 15 1.18 15.62 0.33
C HIS A 15 -0.07 16.48 0.45
N PRO A 16 -0.07 17.60 1.23
CA PRO A 16 -1.24 18.48 1.39
C PRO A 16 -1.80 19.08 0.10
N GLN A 17 -1.02 19.09 -0.98
CA GLN A 17 -1.44 19.53 -2.31
C GLN A 17 -1.74 18.35 -3.26
N GLY A 18 -1.79 17.13 -2.75
CA GLY A 18 -2.13 15.93 -3.52
C GLY A 18 -3.61 15.86 -3.88
N GLY A 19 -3.91 15.17 -4.96
CA GLY A 19 -5.28 15.06 -5.51
C GLY A 19 -6.28 14.37 -4.56
N LEU A 20 -5.78 13.48 -3.68
CA LEU A 20 -6.58 12.76 -2.68
C LEU A 20 -5.82 12.70 -1.34
N TYR A 21 -5.50 13.88 -0.81
CA TYR A 21 -4.70 14.00 0.39
C TYR A 21 -5.34 13.34 1.62
N VAL A 22 -4.57 12.48 2.27
CA VAL A 22 -4.89 11.86 3.56
C VAL A 22 -4.33 12.72 4.68
N ALA A 23 -5.17 13.29 5.50
CA ALA A 23 -4.76 14.23 6.55
C ALA A 23 -3.69 13.65 7.49
N GLY A 24 -2.57 14.36 7.63
CA GLY A 24 -1.42 13.91 8.44
C GLY A 24 -0.51 12.90 7.74
N GLY A 25 -0.79 12.54 6.49
CA GLY A 25 0.04 11.61 5.70
C GLY A 25 1.50 12.03 5.64
N GLU A 26 1.77 13.33 5.49
CA GLU A 26 3.13 13.89 5.45
C GLU A 26 3.95 13.67 6.74
N THR A 27 3.28 13.44 7.86
CA THR A 27 3.95 13.23 9.16
C THR A 27 4.48 11.81 9.36
N LEU A 28 4.12 10.89 8.49
CA LEU A 28 4.50 9.47 8.59
C LEU A 28 5.86 9.19 7.93
N GLU A 29 6.33 10.07 7.07
CA GLU A 29 7.51 9.87 6.23
C GLU A 29 8.76 9.48 7.04
N ASP A 30 9.11 10.29 8.04
CA ASP A 30 10.27 10.04 8.88
C ASP A 30 10.13 8.78 9.72
N LYS A 31 8.92 8.47 10.19
CA LYS A 31 8.64 7.26 10.97
C LYS A 31 8.83 6.01 10.12
N ILE A 32 8.30 6.01 8.89
CA ILE A 32 8.45 4.90 7.95
C ILE A 32 9.92 4.74 7.55
N ALA A 33 10.61 5.84 7.24
CA ALA A 33 12.03 5.81 6.90
C ALA A 33 12.91 5.21 8.02
N ALA A 34 12.61 5.55 9.27
CA ALA A 34 13.39 5.11 10.44
C ALA A 34 13.29 3.59 10.70
N ILE A 35 12.20 2.94 10.30
CA ILE A 35 12.01 1.50 10.51
C ILE A 35 12.55 0.64 9.36
N MET A 36 12.75 1.19 8.16
CA MET A 36 13.18 0.43 6.98
C MET A 36 14.42 -0.46 7.19
N PRO A 37 15.48 -0.01 7.91
CA PRO A 37 16.65 -0.85 8.14
C PRO A 37 16.40 -2.12 8.97
N GLN A 38 15.21 -2.29 9.53
CA GLN A 38 14.83 -3.48 10.32
C GLN A 38 14.27 -4.62 9.44
N TYR A 39 14.12 -4.37 8.14
CA TYR A 39 13.49 -5.30 7.20
C TYR A 39 14.47 -5.75 6.12
N ASP A 40 14.33 -7.00 5.70
CA ASP A 40 15.15 -7.61 4.65
C ASP A 40 14.58 -7.31 3.25
N HIS A 41 13.26 -7.07 3.18
CA HIS A 41 12.55 -6.77 1.95
C HIS A 41 11.55 -5.62 2.17
N ILE A 42 11.55 -4.65 1.28
CA ILE A 42 10.63 -3.50 1.28
C ILE A 42 9.84 -3.55 -0.02
N ILE A 43 8.51 -3.54 0.10
CA ILE A 43 7.59 -3.49 -1.04
C ILE A 43 6.83 -2.17 -0.98
N PHE A 44 6.97 -1.34 -2.01
CA PHE A 44 6.10 -0.19 -2.22
C PHE A 44 4.94 -0.61 -3.10
N THR A 45 3.70 -0.51 -2.61
CA THR A 45 2.55 -0.59 -3.49
C THR A 45 2.22 0.79 -4.05
N LEU A 46 1.62 0.82 -5.24
CA LEU A 46 1.35 2.05 -5.97
C LEU A 46 0.01 1.95 -6.67
N ASP A 47 -0.89 2.89 -6.40
CA ASP A 47 -1.99 3.17 -7.30
C ASP A 47 -1.42 3.70 -8.63
N TRP A 48 -1.90 3.14 -9.75
CA TRP A 48 -1.33 3.43 -11.06
C TRP A 48 -2.43 3.57 -12.10
N HIS A 49 -3.27 4.61 -11.94
CA HIS A 49 -4.50 4.76 -12.70
C HIS A 49 -4.29 5.39 -14.08
N PRO A 50 -4.86 4.82 -15.16
CA PRO A 50 -4.98 5.54 -16.42
C PRO A 50 -5.97 6.71 -16.26
N THR A 51 -5.89 7.73 -17.10
CA THR A 51 -6.79 8.91 -17.06
C THR A 51 -8.27 8.55 -17.23
N THR A 52 -8.56 7.37 -17.77
CA THR A 52 -9.93 6.84 -18.00
C THR A 52 -10.42 5.93 -16.88
N HIS A 53 -9.72 5.86 -15.76
CA HIS A 53 -10.04 4.93 -14.67
C HIS A 53 -11.44 5.19 -14.08
N CYS A 54 -12.19 4.10 -13.82
CA CYS A 54 -13.57 4.15 -13.35
C CYS A 54 -13.74 4.79 -11.96
N SER A 55 -12.70 4.85 -11.15
CA SER A 55 -12.75 5.46 -9.82
C SER A 55 -12.86 6.98 -9.83
N PHE A 56 -12.47 7.63 -10.94
CA PHE A 56 -12.44 9.08 -11.01
C PHE A 56 -13.82 9.70 -11.22
N ALA A 57 -14.09 10.81 -10.52
CA ALA A 57 -15.35 11.54 -10.64
C ALA A 57 -15.61 12.03 -12.08
N SER A 58 -14.56 12.38 -12.82
CA SER A 58 -14.64 12.72 -14.25
C SER A 58 -15.15 11.55 -15.11
N ASN A 59 -15.01 10.31 -14.65
CA ASN A 59 -15.47 9.10 -15.33
C ASN A 59 -16.66 8.43 -14.62
N GLY A 60 -17.31 9.13 -13.66
CA GLY A 60 -18.50 8.66 -12.93
C GLY A 60 -18.20 7.93 -11.62
N GLY A 61 -16.95 7.86 -11.18
CA GLY A 61 -16.53 7.27 -9.92
C GLY A 61 -16.64 8.22 -8.71
N PRO A 62 -16.28 7.72 -7.50
CA PRO A 62 -16.44 8.49 -6.27
C PRO A 62 -15.27 9.42 -5.95
N TRP A 63 -14.09 9.24 -6.58
CA TRP A 63 -12.86 9.91 -6.18
C TRP A 63 -12.43 11.03 -7.11
N PRO A 64 -11.76 12.08 -6.63
CA PRO A 64 -11.03 13.01 -7.50
C PRO A 64 -9.92 12.25 -8.25
N GLU A 65 -9.40 12.84 -9.32
CA GLU A 65 -8.24 12.28 -10.02
C GLU A 65 -7.03 12.23 -9.07
N HIS A 66 -6.41 11.07 -8.99
CA HIS A 66 -5.24 10.82 -8.16
C HIS A 66 -4.38 9.71 -8.78
N CYS A 67 -3.10 9.70 -8.46
CA CYS A 67 -2.14 8.68 -8.87
C CYS A 67 -2.21 8.33 -10.37
N VAL A 68 -2.46 9.35 -11.20
CA VAL A 68 -2.50 9.18 -12.65
C VAL A 68 -1.13 8.74 -13.14
N GLN A 69 -1.10 7.70 -13.97
CA GLN A 69 0.11 7.12 -14.54
C GLN A 69 1.07 8.20 -15.07
N TYR A 70 2.34 8.09 -14.71
CA TYR A 70 3.42 9.00 -15.13
C TYR A 70 3.29 10.45 -14.63
N SER A 71 2.29 10.77 -13.81
CA SER A 71 2.15 12.10 -13.18
C SER A 71 3.06 12.25 -11.96
N CYS A 72 3.29 13.49 -11.52
CA CYS A 72 3.93 13.75 -10.23
C CYS A 72 3.12 13.19 -9.06
N GLY A 73 1.78 13.17 -9.18
CA GLY A 73 0.85 12.65 -8.18
C GLY A 73 1.07 11.17 -7.87
N ALA A 74 1.38 10.37 -8.88
CA ALA A 74 1.70 8.95 -8.75
C ALA A 74 3.12 8.68 -8.18
N GLY A 75 3.92 9.73 -7.97
CA GLY A 75 5.30 9.60 -7.51
C GLY A 75 5.41 9.21 -6.03
N ILE A 76 6.32 8.29 -5.72
CA ILE A 76 6.67 7.93 -4.34
C ILE A 76 7.49 9.06 -3.68
N SER A 77 7.38 9.20 -2.36
CA SER A 77 8.22 10.09 -1.58
C SER A 77 9.71 9.86 -1.85
N LYS A 78 10.43 10.95 -2.17
CA LYS A 78 11.88 10.92 -2.37
C LYS A 78 12.65 10.54 -1.09
N VAL A 79 12.12 10.91 0.08
CA VAL A 79 12.71 10.55 1.38
C VAL A 79 12.65 9.05 1.58
N LEU A 80 11.49 8.43 1.34
CA LEU A 80 11.34 6.98 1.46
C LEU A 80 12.17 6.22 0.43
N LEU A 81 12.22 6.67 -0.82
CA LEU A 81 13.07 6.04 -1.84
C LEU A 81 14.55 6.09 -1.43
N LYS A 82 15.02 7.23 -0.91
CA LYS A 82 16.40 7.36 -0.42
C LYS A 82 16.68 6.47 0.79
N ALA A 83 15.74 6.40 1.74
CA ALA A 83 15.85 5.54 2.92
C ALA A 83 15.88 4.06 2.51
N ALA A 84 15.01 3.64 1.60
CA ALA A 84 14.98 2.28 1.08
C ALA A 84 16.30 1.90 0.39
N ALA A 85 16.83 2.77 -0.47
CA ALA A 85 18.12 2.55 -1.14
C ALA A 85 19.29 2.44 -0.15
N GLY A 86 19.22 3.10 0.99
CA GLY A 86 20.24 3.05 2.04
C GLY A 86 20.04 1.96 3.09
N SER A 87 18.91 1.24 3.07
CA SER A 87 18.55 0.27 4.11
C SER A 87 19.30 -1.07 4.01
N GLY A 88 19.80 -1.41 2.84
CA GLY A 88 20.36 -2.73 2.52
C GLY A 88 19.32 -3.81 2.19
N ALA A 89 18.02 -3.48 2.26
CA ALA A 89 16.93 -4.39 1.90
C ALA A 89 16.81 -4.56 0.38
N THR A 90 16.22 -5.68 -0.03
CA THR A 90 15.68 -5.79 -1.40
C THR A 90 14.47 -4.89 -1.52
N VAL A 91 14.37 -4.11 -2.61
CA VAL A 91 13.24 -3.20 -2.84
C VAL A 91 12.45 -3.66 -4.06
N THR A 92 11.14 -3.76 -3.91
CA THR A 92 10.21 -4.12 -4.98
C THR A 92 9.10 -3.07 -5.09
N PHE A 93 8.66 -2.78 -6.31
CA PHE A 93 7.51 -1.92 -6.58
C PHE A 93 6.37 -2.76 -7.13
N TYR A 94 5.18 -2.56 -6.59
CA TYR A 94 3.99 -3.30 -6.99
C TYR A 94 2.89 -2.31 -7.39
N GLN A 95 2.53 -2.30 -8.66
CA GLN A 95 1.49 -1.43 -9.20
C GLN A 95 0.12 -2.13 -9.15
N LYS A 96 -0.92 -1.36 -8.85
CA LYS A 96 -2.33 -1.81 -8.85
C LYS A 96 -3.23 -0.74 -9.48
N GLY A 97 -4.48 -1.07 -9.75
CA GLY A 97 -5.47 -0.12 -10.27
C GLY A 97 -5.16 0.39 -11.69
N PHE A 98 -4.48 -0.40 -12.52
CA PHE A 98 -4.12 0.01 -13.88
C PHE A 98 -5.17 -0.35 -14.94
N ARG A 99 -6.23 -1.09 -14.56
CA ARG A 99 -7.33 -1.44 -15.45
C ARG A 99 -8.40 -0.36 -15.40
N PRO A 100 -8.79 0.24 -16.54
CA PRO A 100 -9.74 1.36 -16.55
C PRO A 100 -11.10 1.04 -15.92
N GLU A 101 -11.56 -0.21 -16.04
CA GLU A 101 -12.91 -0.64 -15.67
C GLU A 101 -13.00 -1.26 -14.28
N GLU A 102 -11.87 -1.46 -13.58
CA GLU A 102 -11.81 -2.21 -12.33
C GLU A 102 -11.20 -1.38 -11.21
N GLU A 103 -11.97 -1.18 -10.13
CA GLU A 103 -11.44 -0.56 -8.91
C GLU A 103 -10.66 -1.58 -8.08
N GLU A 104 -9.48 -1.19 -7.63
CA GLU A 104 -8.56 -2.07 -6.97
C GLU A 104 -7.87 -1.40 -5.79
N TYR A 105 -8.56 -1.39 -4.63
CA TYR A 105 -7.98 -0.78 -3.43
C TYR A 105 -6.78 -1.55 -2.89
N GLY A 106 -6.86 -2.88 -2.83
CA GLY A 106 -5.84 -3.72 -2.18
C GLY A 106 -4.80 -4.28 -3.13
N ALA A 107 -3.55 -4.24 -2.73
CA ALA A 107 -2.47 -4.95 -3.43
C ALA A 107 -2.60 -6.48 -3.29
N PHE A 108 -1.95 -7.22 -4.19
CA PHE A 108 -1.81 -8.68 -4.16
C PHE A 108 -3.10 -9.48 -4.37
N ALA A 109 -4.09 -8.91 -5.06
CA ALA A 109 -5.34 -9.60 -5.37
C ALA A 109 -5.12 -10.87 -6.23
N GLU A 110 -4.05 -10.94 -7.04
CA GLU A 110 -3.68 -12.13 -7.80
C GLU A 110 -3.26 -13.33 -6.94
N LEU A 111 -2.96 -13.14 -5.66
CA LEU A 111 -2.81 -14.27 -4.73
C LEU A 111 -4.10 -15.08 -4.63
N LEU A 112 -5.26 -14.42 -4.81
CA LEU A 112 -6.60 -14.99 -4.77
C LEU A 112 -7.11 -15.31 -6.18
N HIS A 113 -6.68 -14.52 -7.17
CA HIS A 113 -7.11 -14.57 -8.56
C HIS A 113 -5.88 -14.67 -9.49
N PRO A 114 -5.24 -15.86 -9.60
CA PRO A 114 -4.01 -16.03 -10.39
C PRO A 114 -4.13 -15.69 -11.88
N GLU A 115 -5.38 -15.67 -12.41
CA GLU A 115 -5.69 -15.24 -13.77
C GLU A 115 -5.53 -13.72 -13.99
N GLN A 116 -5.51 -12.94 -12.92
CA GLN A 116 -5.28 -11.50 -12.96
C GLN A 116 -3.78 -11.22 -12.96
N GLN A 117 -3.18 -11.10 -14.14
CA GLN A 117 -1.77 -10.74 -14.25
C GLN A 117 -1.54 -9.29 -13.82
N ARG A 118 -0.54 -9.09 -12.97
CA ARG A 118 -0.13 -7.79 -12.45
C ARG A 118 1.30 -7.47 -12.86
N HIS A 119 1.59 -6.18 -13.04
CA HIS A 119 2.94 -5.72 -13.26
C HIS A 119 3.67 -5.59 -11.93
N THR A 120 4.32 -6.67 -11.53
CA THR A 120 5.40 -6.63 -10.55
C THR A 120 6.72 -6.69 -11.30
N ASP A 121 7.82 -6.21 -10.74
CA ASP A 121 9.18 -6.27 -11.33
C ASP A 121 9.68 -7.72 -11.57
N GLY A 122 8.79 -8.57 -12.07
CA GLY A 122 9.08 -9.96 -12.45
C GLY A 122 9.09 -10.97 -11.31
N GLN A 123 8.67 -10.57 -10.09
CA GLN A 123 8.56 -11.50 -8.97
C GLN A 123 7.09 -11.87 -8.70
N GLU A 124 6.80 -13.16 -8.70
CA GLU A 124 5.51 -13.68 -8.29
C GLU A 124 5.22 -13.32 -6.82
N PRO A 125 4.07 -12.73 -6.46
CA PRO A 125 3.76 -12.34 -5.07
C PRO A 125 3.88 -13.47 -4.06
N ARG A 126 3.53 -14.71 -4.43
CA ARG A 126 3.73 -15.87 -3.57
C ARG A 126 5.20 -16.09 -3.23
N ALA A 127 6.10 -15.86 -4.17
CA ALA A 127 7.55 -15.98 -3.94
C ALA A 127 8.07 -14.88 -3.02
N LEU A 128 7.50 -13.65 -3.10
CA LEU A 128 7.86 -12.53 -2.22
C LEU A 128 7.62 -12.85 -0.74
N PHE A 129 6.55 -13.56 -0.44
CA PHE A 129 6.14 -13.85 0.93
C PHE A 129 6.56 -15.23 1.44
N ALA A 130 7.03 -16.13 0.56
CA ALA A 130 7.36 -17.52 0.92
C ALA A 130 8.38 -17.62 2.07
N ALA A 131 9.41 -16.78 2.06
CA ALA A 131 10.46 -16.74 3.07
C ALA A 131 10.17 -15.77 4.22
N SER A 132 9.07 -15.02 4.20
CA SER A 132 8.74 -14.03 5.22
C SER A 132 8.11 -14.68 6.44
N HIS A 133 8.71 -14.50 7.61
CA HIS A 133 8.11 -14.88 8.89
C HIS A 133 7.37 -13.72 9.56
N GLU A 134 7.62 -12.49 9.14
CA GLU A 134 6.88 -11.26 9.50
C GLU A 134 6.58 -10.47 8.22
N ILE A 135 5.34 -10.04 8.06
CA ILE A 135 4.87 -9.16 6.99
C ILE A 135 4.28 -7.93 7.67
N ALA A 136 5.09 -6.89 7.80
CA ALA A 136 4.65 -5.63 8.37
C ALA A 136 3.96 -4.78 7.30
N VAL A 137 2.83 -4.17 7.64
CA VAL A 137 2.04 -3.32 6.73
C VAL A 137 1.91 -1.93 7.33
N CYS A 138 2.13 -0.91 6.52
CA CYS A 138 1.94 0.50 6.88
C CYS A 138 1.58 1.32 5.63
N GLY A 139 1.41 2.63 5.77
CA GLY A 139 1.20 3.55 4.65
C GLY A 139 -0.19 4.15 4.60
N LEU A 140 -0.75 4.32 3.43
CA LEU A 140 -1.99 5.07 3.15
C LEU A 140 -2.96 4.27 2.28
N ALA A 141 -4.27 4.30 2.52
CA ALA A 141 -4.87 4.77 3.74
C ALA A 141 -5.59 3.64 4.45
N GLY A 142 -5.54 3.65 5.79
CA GLY A 142 -6.44 2.83 6.61
C GLY A 142 -7.89 3.25 6.35
N GLY A 143 -8.74 2.25 6.17
CA GLY A 143 -10.12 2.37 5.72
C GLY A 143 -10.33 1.86 4.29
N PHE A 144 -9.31 1.88 3.44
CA PHE A 144 -9.35 1.40 2.05
C PHE A 144 -8.12 0.56 1.69
N CYS A 145 -7.09 1.15 1.07
CA CYS A 145 -5.97 0.39 0.49
C CYS A 145 -5.21 -0.47 1.50
N VAL A 146 -4.97 0.05 2.72
CA VAL A 146 -4.31 -0.71 3.79
C VAL A 146 -5.17 -1.88 4.23
N ASN A 147 -6.47 -1.64 4.47
CA ASN A 147 -7.40 -2.68 4.92
C ASN A 147 -7.50 -3.80 3.88
N GLN A 148 -7.77 -3.44 2.61
CA GLN A 148 -7.95 -4.41 1.55
C GLN A 148 -6.64 -5.18 1.26
N THR A 149 -5.47 -4.53 1.37
CA THR A 149 -4.18 -5.22 1.25
C THR A 149 -4.01 -6.27 2.36
N ILE A 150 -4.38 -5.93 3.60
CA ILE A 150 -4.36 -6.87 4.73
C ILE A 150 -5.34 -8.02 4.48
N GLU A 151 -6.57 -7.75 4.04
CA GLU A 151 -7.58 -8.77 3.73
C GLU A 151 -7.09 -9.74 2.64
N ASN A 152 -6.50 -9.24 1.56
CA ASN A 152 -5.93 -10.06 0.50
C ASN A 152 -4.84 -11.00 1.04
N LEU A 153 -3.97 -10.51 1.93
CA LEU A 153 -2.94 -11.33 2.57
C LEU A 153 -3.52 -12.37 3.54
N ILE A 154 -4.57 -12.02 4.30
CA ILE A 154 -5.28 -12.95 5.19
C ILE A 154 -5.89 -14.08 4.37
N HIS A 155 -6.64 -13.75 3.32
CA HIS A 155 -7.28 -14.72 2.44
C HIS A 155 -6.28 -15.61 1.70
N ALA A 156 -5.08 -15.09 1.43
CA ALA A 156 -3.97 -15.86 0.84
C ALA A 156 -3.25 -16.78 1.86
N GLY A 157 -3.65 -16.76 3.15
CA GLY A 157 -3.12 -17.66 4.19
C GLY A 157 -1.91 -17.11 4.95
N TYR A 158 -1.69 -15.79 4.94
CA TYR A 158 -0.56 -15.17 5.66
C TYR A 158 -0.94 -14.54 7.01
N HIS A 159 -2.17 -14.75 7.50
CA HIS A 159 -2.73 -14.10 8.69
C HIS A 159 -1.75 -14.05 9.88
N ASP A 160 -1.19 -15.17 10.27
CA ASP A 160 -0.31 -15.29 11.47
C ASP A 160 1.04 -14.56 11.34
N ARG A 161 1.35 -14.01 10.15
CA ARG A 161 2.61 -13.31 9.86
C ARG A 161 2.42 -11.81 9.71
N ILE A 162 1.16 -11.34 9.67
CA ILE A 162 0.84 -9.92 9.42
C ILE A 162 0.97 -9.13 10.71
N VAL A 163 1.64 -7.99 10.62
CA VAL A 163 1.74 -6.99 11.69
C VAL A 163 1.41 -5.62 11.11
N LEU A 164 0.34 -4.99 11.57
CA LEU A 164 0.06 -3.60 11.22
C LEU A 164 0.92 -2.66 12.07
N LEU A 165 1.61 -1.72 11.44
CA LEU A 165 2.38 -0.66 12.10
C LEU A 165 1.50 0.57 12.25
N ARG A 166 0.82 0.68 13.40
CA ARG A 166 -0.22 1.68 13.63
C ARG A 166 0.30 3.12 13.51
N ASP A 167 1.47 3.40 14.08
CA ASP A 167 2.07 4.74 14.09
C ASP A 167 2.66 5.16 12.72
N CYS A 168 2.72 4.23 11.79
CA CYS A 168 3.15 4.41 10.39
C CYS A 168 1.99 4.33 9.40
N THR A 169 0.73 4.35 9.87
CA THR A 169 -0.48 4.22 9.03
C THR A 169 -1.39 5.42 9.19
N GLY A 170 -1.64 6.13 8.09
CA GLY A 170 -2.60 7.23 8.03
C GLY A 170 -4.02 6.72 7.73
N LEU A 171 -5.03 7.42 8.23
CA LEU A 171 -6.43 7.01 8.11
C LEU A 171 -7.22 8.01 7.25
N ILE A 172 -8.10 7.49 6.40
CA ILE A 172 -9.15 8.26 5.71
C ILE A 172 -10.53 7.95 6.28
N CYS A 173 -10.68 6.86 7.03
CA CYS A 173 -11.85 6.54 7.84
C CYS A 173 -11.73 7.09 9.28
N THR A 174 -12.80 6.98 10.06
CA THR A 174 -12.73 7.33 11.48
C THR A 174 -11.84 6.35 12.27
N PRO A 175 -11.23 6.80 13.38
CA PRO A 175 -10.46 5.88 14.25
C PRO A 175 -11.29 4.70 14.77
N ALA A 176 -12.60 4.89 14.99
CA ALA A 176 -13.49 3.84 15.46
C ALA A 176 -13.72 2.75 14.40
N GLU A 177 -13.94 3.14 13.13
CA GLU A 177 -14.07 2.19 12.01
C GLU A 177 -12.79 1.39 11.81
N PHE A 178 -11.63 2.06 11.88
CA PHE A 178 -10.36 1.36 11.75
C PHE A 178 -10.11 0.41 12.93
N GLN A 179 -10.46 0.81 14.15
CA GLN A 179 -10.35 -0.06 15.32
C GLN A 179 -11.26 -1.29 15.20
N GLN A 180 -12.47 -1.12 14.64
CA GLN A 180 -13.38 -2.24 14.37
C GLN A 180 -12.75 -3.20 13.35
N PHE A 181 -12.18 -2.68 12.25
CA PHE A 181 -11.45 -3.51 11.28
C PHE A 181 -10.32 -4.33 11.93
N LEU A 182 -9.54 -3.71 12.82
CA LEU A 182 -8.46 -4.42 13.52
C LEU A 182 -8.99 -5.51 14.45
N ALA A 183 -10.12 -5.26 15.13
CA ALA A 183 -10.77 -6.25 15.98
C ALA A 183 -11.29 -7.44 15.16
N ASP A 184 -11.88 -7.18 13.99
CA ASP A 184 -12.46 -8.22 13.13
C ASP A 184 -11.40 -9.02 12.39
N SER A 185 -10.33 -8.37 11.95
CA SER A 185 -9.24 -9.01 11.22
C SER A 185 -8.29 -9.83 12.11
N HIS A 186 -8.26 -9.56 13.42
CA HIS A 186 -7.39 -10.21 14.41
C HIS A 186 -5.88 -10.15 14.06
N VAL A 187 -5.45 -9.21 13.22
CA VAL A 187 -4.02 -9.05 12.93
C VAL A 187 -3.26 -8.43 14.12
N ALA A 188 -2.00 -8.79 14.26
CA ALA A 188 -1.16 -8.17 15.26
C ALA A 188 -0.95 -6.68 14.95
N VAL A 189 -0.92 -5.83 15.98
CA VAL A 189 -0.71 -4.38 15.88
C VAL A 189 0.51 -3.98 16.68
N ARG A 190 1.36 -3.14 16.09
CA ARG A 190 2.55 -2.57 16.74
C ARG A 190 2.57 -1.06 16.58
#